data_a5cba6d79c24114cd7933dff47b65bbb
#
_entry.id   a5cba6d79c24114cd7933dff47b65bbb
#
_cell.length_a   1.000
_cell.length_b   1.000
_cell.length_c   1.000
_cell.angle_alpha   90.00
_cell.angle_beta   90.00
_cell.angle_gamma   90.00
#
_symmetry.space_group_name_H-M   'P 1'
#
loop_
_entity.id
_entity.type
_entity.pdbx_description
1 polymer ?
#
loop_
_entity_poly.entity_id
_entity_poly.type
_entity_poly.pdbx_seq_one_letter_code
_entity_poly.pdbx_strand_id
1 'polypeptide(L)'
;MPFTLPPLPYATNALEPHIDTMTMEIHHGKHHGAYVTNLNKALESAPALAGKTIEELLANNCAIVPDNIKTAVRNNGGGHINHSMFWKIMAPGAGGAPVGNVAQAINATFGTFDSFKEKFTQAGATRFGSGWAWLVKAGGTLEIYSTANQDSPVMEGKYPVMGLDVWEHAYYLKYQNRRPDYLAAWWNVVNWQEVEARFNAAK
;
A
#
# COMPACT_ATOMS: atom_id res chain seq x y z
N MET A 1 21.69 -6.39 -5.37
CA MET A 1 21.27 -5.68 -6.60
C MET A 1 20.43 -4.49 -6.18
N PRO A 2 20.43 -3.36 -6.92
CA PRO A 2 19.58 -2.22 -6.61
C PRO A 2 18.10 -2.58 -6.77
N PHE A 3 17.24 -1.91 -6.01
CA PHE A 3 15.78 -1.99 -6.19
C PHE A 3 15.38 -1.39 -7.53
N THR A 4 14.33 -1.91 -8.12
CA THR A 4 13.81 -1.44 -9.42
C THR A 4 12.35 -1.07 -9.32
N LEU A 5 11.91 -0.12 -10.13
CA LEU A 5 10.50 0.21 -10.26
C LEU A 5 9.78 -0.96 -10.95
N PRO A 6 8.85 -1.68 -10.28
CA PRO A 6 8.13 -2.76 -10.93
C PRO A 6 7.18 -2.17 -11.99
N PRO A 7 6.98 -2.85 -13.13
CA PRO A 7 6.01 -2.41 -14.12
C PRO A 7 4.59 -2.46 -13.55
N LEU A 8 3.70 -1.58 -14.04
CA LEU A 8 2.27 -1.72 -13.78
C LEU A 8 1.75 -3.01 -14.42
N PRO A 9 0.86 -3.76 -13.74
CA PRO A 9 0.25 -4.97 -14.32
C PRO A 9 -0.85 -4.67 -15.36
N TYR A 10 -1.13 -3.41 -15.63
CA TYR A 10 -2.14 -2.92 -16.57
C TYR A 10 -1.72 -1.55 -17.15
N ALA A 11 -2.40 -1.10 -18.21
CA ALA A 11 -2.16 0.22 -18.80
C ALA A 11 -2.55 1.36 -17.85
N THR A 12 -1.92 2.52 -17.95
CA THR A 12 -2.16 3.67 -17.07
C THR A 12 -3.60 4.20 -17.09
N ASN A 13 -4.33 3.97 -18.18
CA ASN A 13 -5.75 4.35 -18.32
C ASN A 13 -6.73 3.25 -17.92
N ALA A 14 -6.26 2.09 -17.48
CA ALA A 14 -7.11 0.91 -17.27
C ALA A 14 -8.04 1.02 -16.06
N LEU A 15 -7.76 1.91 -15.12
CA LEU A 15 -8.57 2.13 -13.91
C LEU A 15 -9.60 3.27 -14.07
N GLU A 16 -9.70 3.86 -15.28
CA GLU A 16 -10.79 4.80 -15.56
C GLU A 16 -12.16 4.10 -15.46
N PRO A 17 -13.19 4.80 -15.02
CA PRO A 17 -13.26 6.20 -14.64
C PRO A 17 -12.92 6.46 -13.15
N HIS A 18 -12.42 5.48 -12.39
CA HIS A 18 -12.24 5.56 -10.94
C HIS A 18 -10.93 6.24 -10.54
N ILE A 19 -9.84 5.96 -11.24
CA ILE A 19 -8.54 6.63 -11.08
C ILE A 19 -8.11 7.08 -12.47
N ASP A 20 -7.80 8.36 -12.61
CA ASP A 20 -7.49 8.96 -13.90
C ASP A 20 -6.07 8.60 -14.40
N THR A 21 -5.92 8.60 -15.71
CA THR A 21 -4.68 8.25 -16.40
C THR A 21 -3.50 9.09 -15.91
N MET A 22 -3.67 10.41 -15.78
CA MET A 22 -2.60 11.31 -15.36
C MET A 22 -2.14 11.01 -13.92
N THR A 23 -3.06 10.72 -13.02
CA THR A 23 -2.73 10.25 -11.67
C THR A 23 -1.87 9.00 -11.75
N MET A 24 -2.26 7.98 -12.52
CA MET A 24 -1.51 6.74 -12.64
C MET A 24 -0.10 6.94 -13.19
N GLU A 25 0.07 7.76 -14.23
CA GLU A 25 1.36 8.07 -14.84
C GLU A 25 2.30 8.78 -13.85
N ILE A 26 1.81 9.77 -13.14
CA ILE A 26 2.60 10.54 -12.16
C ILE A 26 2.86 9.69 -10.91
N HIS A 27 1.85 9.03 -10.38
CA HIS A 27 1.93 8.27 -9.14
C HIS A 27 2.91 7.09 -9.26
N HIS A 28 2.82 6.34 -10.36
CA HIS A 28 3.76 5.25 -10.63
C HIS A 28 5.12 5.79 -11.10
N GLY A 29 5.15 6.56 -12.19
CA GLY A 29 6.40 6.92 -12.87
C GLY A 29 7.24 7.95 -12.12
N LYS A 30 6.62 8.88 -11.38
CA LYS A 30 7.32 9.95 -10.65
C LYS A 30 7.42 9.66 -9.16
N HIS A 31 6.31 9.45 -8.44
CA HIS A 31 6.36 9.23 -6.99
C HIS A 31 7.02 7.89 -6.64
N HIS A 32 6.52 6.76 -7.16
CA HIS A 32 7.14 5.46 -6.89
C HIS A 32 8.56 5.39 -7.46
N GLY A 33 8.79 5.91 -8.68
CA GLY A 33 10.12 6.00 -9.27
C GLY A 33 11.12 6.78 -8.39
N ALA A 34 10.69 7.89 -7.78
CA ALA A 34 11.51 8.66 -6.86
C ALA A 34 11.83 7.90 -5.56
N TYR A 35 10.87 7.16 -5.01
CA TYR A 35 11.14 6.30 -3.84
C TYR A 35 12.22 5.26 -4.14
N VAL A 36 12.15 4.59 -5.28
CA VAL A 36 13.17 3.61 -5.71
C VAL A 36 14.53 4.27 -5.86
N THR A 37 14.60 5.41 -6.55
CA THR A 37 15.84 6.15 -6.78
C THR A 37 16.49 6.60 -5.47
N ASN A 38 15.71 7.19 -4.57
CA ASN A 38 16.19 7.71 -3.30
C ASN A 38 16.57 6.59 -2.32
N LEU A 39 15.84 5.46 -2.33
CA LEU A 39 16.21 4.27 -1.55
C LEU A 39 17.58 3.75 -1.98
N ASN A 40 17.78 3.54 -3.27
CA ASN A 40 19.05 3.06 -3.81
C ASN A 40 20.19 4.02 -3.45
N LYS A 41 19.99 5.33 -3.62
CA LYS A 41 20.98 6.35 -3.24
C LYS A 41 21.34 6.30 -1.76
N ALA A 42 20.36 6.13 -0.88
CA ALA A 42 20.64 6.00 0.56
C ALA A 42 21.50 4.77 0.86
N LEU A 43 21.22 3.64 0.20
CA LEU A 43 21.93 2.38 0.42
C LEU A 43 23.37 2.36 -0.13
N GLU A 44 23.75 3.28 -1.03
CA GLU A 44 25.14 3.40 -1.51
C GLU A 44 26.13 3.60 -0.37
N SER A 45 25.72 4.29 0.70
CA SER A 45 26.55 4.52 1.88
C SER A 45 26.57 3.37 2.89
N ALA A 46 25.83 2.29 2.64
CA ALA A 46 25.71 1.15 3.55
C ALA A 46 25.89 -0.20 2.82
N PRO A 47 27.07 -0.49 2.27
CA PRO A 47 27.33 -1.70 1.48
C PRO A 47 27.08 -3.00 2.24
N ALA A 48 27.14 -2.97 3.58
CA ALA A 48 26.79 -4.11 4.43
C ALA A 48 25.32 -4.55 4.31
N LEU A 49 24.43 -3.69 3.80
CA LEU A 49 23.03 -3.98 3.55
C LEU A 49 22.76 -4.49 2.12
N ALA A 50 23.81 -4.64 1.31
CA ALA A 50 23.69 -5.15 -0.05
C ALA A 50 23.06 -6.57 -0.05
N GLY A 51 22.05 -6.76 -0.92
CA GLY A 51 21.33 -8.03 -1.03
C GLY A 51 20.22 -8.26 -0.01
N LYS A 52 20.02 -7.34 0.94
CA LYS A 52 18.86 -7.40 1.83
C LYS A 52 17.57 -7.11 1.06
N THR A 53 16.49 -7.83 1.41
CA THR A 53 15.17 -7.57 0.88
C THR A 53 14.60 -6.27 1.49
N ILE A 54 13.56 -5.72 0.87
CA ILE A 54 12.93 -4.51 1.41
C ILE A 54 12.27 -4.78 2.77
N GLU A 55 11.73 -5.96 2.97
CA GLU A 55 11.14 -6.40 4.24
C GLU A 55 12.20 -6.48 5.34
N GLU A 56 13.38 -7.05 5.06
CA GLU A 56 14.50 -7.09 6.01
C GLU A 56 14.97 -5.68 6.40
N LEU A 57 15.04 -4.76 5.44
CA LEU A 57 15.46 -3.37 5.68
C LEU A 57 14.46 -2.61 6.57
N LEU A 58 13.18 -2.88 6.41
CA LEU A 58 12.10 -2.18 7.14
C LEU A 58 11.75 -2.84 8.47
N ALA A 59 12.06 -4.13 8.64
CA ALA A 59 11.70 -4.88 9.85
C ALA A 59 12.14 -4.17 11.15
N ASN A 60 11.29 -4.28 12.18
CA ASN A 60 11.54 -3.70 13.51
C ASN A 60 11.94 -2.21 13.44
N ASN A 61 11.16 -1.44 12.68
CA ASN A 61 11.41 0.00 12.47
C ASN A 61 12.83 0.29 11.92
N CYS A 62 13.24 -0.48 10.92
CA CYS A 62 14.56 -0.37 10.27
C CYS A 62 15.72 -0.63 11.24
N ALA A 63 15.61 -1.64 12.12
CA ALA A 63 16.58 -1.89 13.18
C ALA A 63 18.01 -2.15 12.69
N ILE A 64 18.16 -2.77 11.51
CA ILE A 64 19.47 -3.09 10.93
C ILE A 64 20.10 -1.93 10.14
N VAL A 65 19.33 -0.85 9.94
CA VAL A 65 19.75 0.29 9.10
C VAL A 65 20.53 1.32 9.95
N PRO A 66 21.72 1.76 9.52
CA PRO A 66 22.48 2.81 10.20
C PRO A 66 21.68 4.10 10.38
N ASP A 67 21.82 4.75 11.51
CA ASP A 67 21.02 5.92 11.91
C ASP A 67 21.09 7.08 10.92
N ASN A 68 22.26 7.30 10.31
CA ASN A 68 22.49 8.37 9.33
C ASN A 68 21.65 8.23 8.03
N ILE A 69 21.17 7.03 7.70
CA ILE A 69 20.31 6.78 6.52
C ILE A 69 18.93 6.22 6.90
N LYS A 70 18.69 5.94 8.18
CA LYS A 70 17.47 5.25 8.64
C LYS A 70 16.19 5.97 8.19
N THR A 71 16.13 7.29 8.33
CA THR A 71 14.96 8.08 7.88
C THR A 71 14.75 7.96 6.38
N ALA A 72 15.83 8.01 5.59
CA ALA A 72 15.74 7.88 4.14
C ALA A 72 15.24 6.48 3.73
N VAL A 73 15.76 5.41 4.36
CA VAL A 73 15.33 4.03 4.11
C VAL A 73 13.89 3.83 4.58
N ARG A 74 13.50 4.31 5.76
CA ARG A 74 12.12 4.24 6.25
C ARG A 74 11.14 4.86 5.26
N ASN A 75 11.38 6.10 4.84
CA ASN A 75 10.47 6.83 3.97
C ASN A 75 10.43 6.25 2.55
N ASN A 76 11.59 6.06 1.94
CA ASN A 76 11.67 5.63 0.55
C ASN A 76 11.48 4.11 0.41
N GLY A 77 11.97 3.32 1.35
CA GLY A 77 11.72 1.88 1.42
C GLY A 77 10.24 1.57 1.70
N GLY A 78 9.65 2.29 2.65
CA GLY A 78 8.21 2.23 2.91
C GLY A 78 7.40 2.60 1.68
N GLY A 79 7.77 3.71 1.01
CA GLY A 79 7.14 4.10 -0.25
C GLY A 79 7.25 3.02 -1.33
N HIS A 80 8.41 2.42 -1.49
CA HIS A 80 8.61 1.36 -2.47
C HIS A 80 7.75 0.11 -2.21
N ILE A 81 7.78 -0.43 -0.97
CA ILE A 81 7.02 -1.65 -0.65
C ILE A 81 5.50 -1.41 -0.71
N ASN A 82 5.02 -0.26 -0.19
CA ASN A 82 3.61 0.08 -0.17
C ASN A 82 3.05 0.18 -1.60
N HIS A 83 3.75 0.89 -2.49
CA HIS A 83 3.31 1.06 -3.87
C HIS A 83 3.46 -0.22 -4.71
N SER A 84 4.50 -1.03 -4.46
CA SER A 84 4.67 -2.33 -5.14
C SER A 84 3.49 -3.27 -4.88
N MET A 85 2.90 -3.21 -3.68
CA MET A 85 1.67 -3.91 -3.36
C MET A 85 0.46 -3.22 -3.99
N PHE A 86 0.37 -1.88 -3.90
CA PHE A 86 -0.80 -1.10 -4.30
C PHE A 86 -1.20 -1.34 -5.76
N TRP A 87 -0.22 -1.39 -6.65
CA TRP A 87 -0.48 -1.66 -8.07
C TRP A 87 -1.12 -3.04 -8.31
N LYS A 88 -0.79 -4.05 -7.52
CA LYS A 88 -1.29 -5.42 -7.67
C LYS A 88 -2.70 -5.61 -7.09
N ILE A 89 -3.00 -4.91 -5.99
CA ILE A 89 -4.33 -5.01 -5.35
C ILE A 89 -5.41 -4.19 -6.06
N MET A 90 -5.08 -3.57 -7.19
CA MET A 90 -6.04 -2.93 -8.10
C MET A 90 -6.01 -3.62 -9.46
N ALA A 91 -7.14 -3.66 -10.14
CA ALA A 91 -7.24 -4.19 -11.50
C ALA A 91 -8.41 -3.57 -12.27
N PRO A 92 -8.33 -3.49 -13.61
CA PRO A 92 -9.44 -3.06 -14.45
C PRO A 92 -10.62 -4.03 -14.36
N GLY A 93 -11.84 -3.49 -14.30
CA GLY A 93 -13.06 -4.28 -14.24
C GLY A 93 -13.20 -5.13 -12.96
N ALA A 94 -12.40 -4.84 -11.94
CA ALA A 94 -12.44 -5.50 -10.64
C ALA A 94 -13.51 -4.89 -9.72
N GLY A 95 -13.33 -4.98 -8.42
CA GLY A 95 -14.31 -4.53 -7.42
C GLY A 95 -15.23 -5.65 -6.96
N GLY A 96 -16.44 -5.30 -6.55
CA GLY A 96 -17.39 -6.26 -6.00
C GLY A 96 -17.06 -6.70 -4.57
N ALA A 97 -17.27 -7.97 -4.25
CA ALA A 97 -17.11 -8.55 -2.93
C ALA A 97 -15.81 -9.36 -2.78
N PRO A 98 -15.26 -9.48 -1.56
CA PRO A 98 -14.14 -10.36 -1.28
C PRO A 98 -14.48 -11.83 -1.59
N VAL A 99 -13.45 -12.63 -1.88
CA VAL A 99 -13.58 -14.02 -2.26
C VAL A 99 -12.77 -14.92 -1.31
N GLY A 100 -13.05 -16.22 -1.31
CA GLY A 100 -12.22 -17.23 -0.65
C GLY A 100 -12.10 -17.08 0.86
N ASN A 101 -10.90 -17.35 1.37
CA ASN A 101 -10.59 -17.35 2.80
C ASN A 101 -10.61 -15.92 3.39
N VAL A 102 -10.18 -14.91 2.61
CA VAL A 102 -10.23 -13.53 3.07
C VAL A 102 -11.66 -13.06 3.30
N ALA A 103 -12.63 -13.50 2.47
CA ALA A 103 -14.03 -13.19 2.67
C ALA A 103 -14.55 -13.77 4.00
N GLN A 104 -14.20 -15.01 4.28
CA GLN A 104 -14.58 -15.69 5.54
C GLN A 104 -13.95 -14.98 6.75
N ALA A 105 -12.66 -14.63 6.68
CA ALA A 105 -11.95 -13.94 7.74
C ALA A 105 -12.51 -12.52 7.99
N ILE A 106 -12.86 -11.80 6.93
CA ILE A 106 -13.51 -10.47 7.02
C ILE A 106 -14.85 -10.61 7.76
N ASN A 107 -15.69 -11.57 7.36
CA ASN A 107 -16.98 -11.77 8.00
C ASN A 107 -16.84 -12.23 9.47
N ALA A 108 -15.90 -13.10 9.76
CA ALA A 108 -15.63 -13.55 11.13
C ALA A 108 -15.13 -12.40 12.04
N THR A 109 -14.30 -11.50 11.50
CA THR A 109 -13.68 -10.43 12.30
C THR A 109 -14.58 -9.20 12.40
N PHE A 110 -15.27 -8.83 11.31
CA PHE A 110 -16.00 -7.56 11.21
C PHE A 110 -17.52 -7.72 11.12
N GLY A 111 -18.02 -8.96 11.09
CA GLY A 111 -19.43 -9.29 11.00
C GLY A 111 -19.94 -9.38 9.57
N THR A 112 -19.80 -8.32 8.79
CA THR A 112 -20.20 -8.28 7.37
C THR A 112 -19.14 -7.56 6.52
N PHE A 113 -19.20 -7.79 5.20
CA PHE A 113 -18.37 -7.03 4.27
C PHE A 113 -18.67 -5.52 4.32
N ASP A 114 -19.93 -5.14 4.46
CA ASP A 114 -20.29 -3.70 4.54
C ASP A 114 -19.71 -3.05 5.79
N SER A 115 -19.78 -3.74 6.94
CA SER A 115 -19.16 -3.25 8.18
C SER A 115 -17.63 -3.14 8.07
N PHE A 116 -16.99 -4.10 7.40
CA PHE A 116 -15.56 -4.01 7.09
C PHE A 116 -15.25 -2.80 6.20
N LYS A 117 -16.01 -2.65 5.11
CA LYS A 117 -15.85 -1.55 4.14
C LYS A 117 -16.00 -0.19 4.81
N GLU A 118 -16.99 -0.04 5.68
CA GLU A 118 -17.20 1.17 6.47
C GLU A 118 -15.98 1.49 7.34
N LYS A 119 -15.52 0.51 8.13
CA LYS A 119 -14.37 0.68 9.04
C LYS A 119 -13.07 1.01 8.28
N PHE A 120 -12.83 0.33 7.17
CA PHE A 120 -11.65 0.57 6.34
C PHE A 120 -11.69 1.97 5.71
N THR A 121 -12.85 2.36 5.16
CA THR A 121 -13.07 3.70 4.60
C THR A 121 -12.88 4.77 5.68
N GLN A 122 -13.41 4.55 6.88
CA GLN A 122 -13.24 5.46 8.02
C GLN A 122 -11.76 5.62 8.40
N ALA A 123 -10.97 4.54 8.41
CA ALA A 123 -9.54 4.61 8.69
C ALA A 123 -8.79 5.52 7.67
N GLY A 124 -9.18 5.45 6.39
CA GLY A 124 -8.65 6.33 5.35
C GLY A 124 -9.13 7.77 5.46
N ALA A 125 -10.42 7.97 5.75
CA ALA A 125 -11.03 9.29 5.86
C ALA A 125 -10.48 10.09 7.06
N THR A 126 -10.26 9.42 8.19
CA THR A 126 -9.76 10.05 9.43
C THR A 126 -8.24 10.16 9.48
N ARG A 127 -7.49 9.58 8.54
CA ARG A 127 -6.04 9.79 8.46
C ARG A 127 -5.75 11.26 8.15
N PHE A 128 -5.34 12.00 9.17
CA PHE A 128 -4.98 13.40 9.00
C PHE A 128 -3.66 13.52 8.23
N GLY A 129 -3.67 14.32 7.16
CA GLY A 129 -2.52 14.47 6.27
C GLY A 129 -2.28 13.27 5.37
N SER A 130 -1.02 13.03 5.03
CA SER A 130 -0.57 11.94 4.17
C SER A 130 -0.48 10.63 4.94
N GLY A 131 -0.81 9.54 4.28
CA GLY A 131 -0.68 8.20 4.86
C GLY A 131 -1.47 7.14 4.11
N TRP A 132 -1.74 6.05 4.81
CA TRP A 132 -2.37 4.86 4.28
C TRP A 132 -3.42 4.30 5.23
N ALA A 133 -4.48 3.72 4.69
CA ALA A 133 -5.38 2.82 5.42
C ALA A 133 -5.00 1.37 5.11
N TRP A 134 -5.03 0.50 6.10
CA TRP A 134 -4.56 -0.88 6.00
C TRP A 134 -5.58 -1.89 6.50
N LEU A 135 -5.66 -3.02 5.80
CA LEU A 135 -6.07 -4.31 6.35
C LEU A 135 -4.82 -5.16 6.51
N VAL A 136 -4.51 -5.57 7.73
CA VAL A 136 -3.34 -6.39 8.04
C VAL A 136 -3.72 -7.69 8.71
N LYS A 137 -2.84 -8.70 8.58
CA LYS A 137 -2.88 -9.90 9.41
C LYS A 137 -1.78 -9.80 10.46
N ALA A 138 -2.17 -9.90 11.72
CA ALA A 138 -1.28 -9.84 12.87
C ALA A 138 -1.64 -10.97 13.84
N GLY A 139 -0.69 -11.85 14.17
CA GLY A 139 -0.94 -12.97 15.09
C GLY A 139 -2.14 -13.85 14.72
N GLY A 140 -2.45 -13.97 13.42
CA GLY A 140 -3.58 -14.78 12.93
C GLY A 140 -4.92 -14.03 12.83
N THR A 141 -5.02 -12.80 13.31
CA THR A 141 -6.22 -11.96 13.26
C THR A 141 -6.11 -10.86 12.21
N LEU A 142 -7.26 -10.38 11.71
CA LEU A 142 -7.33 -9.21 10.85
C LEU A 142 -7.52 -7.95 11.67
N GLU A 143 -6.75 -6.90 11.34
CA GLU A 143 -6.86 -5.58 11.94
C GLU A 143 -6.99 -4.51 10.86
N ILE A 144 -7.74 -3.44 11.17
CA ILE A 144 -7.81 -2.23 10.36
C ILE A 144 -7.18 -1.09 11.16
N TYR A 145 -6.26 -0.37 10.53
CA TYR A 145 -5.69 0.86 11.09
C TYR A 145 -5.10 1.75 9.99
N SER A 146 -4.54 2.89 10.35
CA SER A 146 -3.88 3.78 9.40
C SER A 146 -2.50 4.16 9.89
N THR A 147 -1.58 4.36 8.94
CA THR A 147 -0.22 4.87 9.21
C THR A 147 0.00 6.23 8.56
N ALA A 148 0.90 7.03 9.13
CA ALA A 148 1.31 8.30 8.56
C ALA A 148 2.36 8.10 7.46
N ASN A 149 2.39 9.02 6.52
CA ASN A 149 3.42 9.09 5.49
C ASN A 149 3.55 7.76 4.73
N GLN A 150 4.78 7.21 4.64
CA GLN A 150 5.05 5.92 3.99
C GLN A 150 5.37 4.81 5.00
N ASP A 151 5.03 5.00 6.27
CA ASP A 151 5.17 3.95 7.27
C ASP A 151 4.37 2.71 6.86
N SER A 152 5.06 1.56 6.81
CA SER A 152 4.49 0.30 6.37
C SER A 152 4.22 -0.61 7.57
N PRO A 153 3.13 -1.40 7.56
CA PRO A 153 2.87 -2.43 8.58
C PRO A 153 4.03 -3.40 8.82
N VAL A 154 4.84 -3.65 7.80
CA VAL A 154 6.04 -4.50 7.89
C VAL A 154 7.01 -4.01 8.95
N MET A 155 7.08 -2.70 9.18
CA MET A 155 7.94 -2.10 10.21
C MET A 155 7.54 -2.53 11.63
N GLU A 156 6.28 -2.90 11.82
CA GLU A 156 5.69 -3.35 13.09
C GLU A 156 5.52 -4.88 13.16
N GLY A 157 6.07 -5.61 12.18
CA GLY A 157 5.93 -7.07 12.09
C GLY A 157 4.54 -7.55 11.68
N LYS A 158 3.71 -6.67 11.11
CA LYS A 158 2.38 -7.01 10.59
C LYS A 158 2.43 -7.24 9.08
N TYR A 159 1.60 -8.14 8.59
CA TYR A 159 1.53 -8.42 7.16
C TYR A 159 0.42 -7.61 6.48
N PRO A 160 0.73 -6.69 5.55
CA PRO A 160 -0.28 -5.93 4.82
C PRO A 160 -0.99 -6.81 3.79
N VAL A 161 -2.26 -7.10 4.05
CA VAL A 161 -3.15 -7.85 3.13
C VAL A 161 -3.64 -6.93 2.02
N MET A 162 -4.08 -5.73 2.38
CA MET A 162 -4.38 -4.66 1.43
C MET A 162 -4.12 -3.29 2.07
N GLY A 163 -3.90 -2.28 1.23
CA GLY A 163 -3.69 -0.90 1.67
C GLY A 163 -4.22 0.10 0.66
N LEU A 164 -4.68 1.24 1.15
CA LEU A 164 -5.18 2.34 0.35
C LEU A 164 -4.36 3.58 0.63
N ASP A 165 -3.74 4.11 -0.42
CA ASP A 165 -3.01 5.37 -0.38
C ASP A 165 -3.96 6.55 -0.24
N VAL A 166 -3.81 7.33 0.82
CA VAL A 166 -4.58 8.55 1.06
C VAL A 166 -3.72 9.83 1.03
N TRP A 167 -2.51 9.72 0.50
CA TRP A 167 -1.75 10.89 0.07
C TRP A 167 -2.53 11.64 -1.00
N GLU A 168 -2.49 12.95 -1.00
CA GLU A 168 -3.20 13.77 -2.01
C GLU A 168 -2.72 13.46 -3.45
N HIS A 169 -1.46 13.08 -3.64
CA HIS A 169 -0.96 12.67 -4.95
C HIS A 169 -1.70 11.46 -5.55
N ALA A 170 -2.37 10.65 -4.73
CA ALA A 170 -3.13 9.49 -5.20
C ALA A 170 -4.50 9.86 -5.79
N TYR A 171 -5.01 11.07 -5.54
CA TYR A 171 -6.39 11.41 -5.92
C TYR A 171 -6.63 12.88 -6.31
N TYR A 172 -5.71 13.80 -6.03
CA TYR A 172 -5.99 15.24 -6.11
C TYR A 172 -6.34 15.72 -7.52
N LEU A 173 -5.72 15.16 -8.56
CA LEU A 173 -5.99 15.57 -9.94
C LEU A 173 -7.45 15.35 -10.36
N LYS A 174 -8.06 14.26 -9.89
CA LYS A 174 -9.45 13.94 -10.22
C LYS A 174 -10.44 14.41 -9.16
N TYR A 175 -10.09 14.26 -7.88
CA TYR A 175 -11.02 14.45 -6.77
C TYR A 175 -10.74 15.73 -5.95
N GLN A 176 -9.62 16.41 -6.15
CA GLN A 176 -9.17 17.56 -5.39
C GLN A 176 -9.24 17.26 -3.87
N ASN A 177 -9.90 18.09 -3.08
CA ASN A 177 -10.06 17.92 -1.64
C ASN A 177 -11.12 16.86 -1.25
N ARG A 178 -11.79 16.25 -2.22
CA ARG A 178 -12.88 15.30 -1.97
C ARG A 178 -12.35 13.88 -1.76
N ARG A 179 -11.51 13.69 -0.73
CA ARG A 179 -11.01 12.34 -0.35
C ARG A 179 -12.13 11.32 -0.19
N PRO A 180 -13.30 11.61 0.42
CA PRO A 180 -14.38 10.63 0.52
C PRO A 180 -14.87 10.08 -0.83
N ASP A 181 -14.89 10.90 -1.89
CA ASP A 181 -15.29 10.46 -3.23
C ASP A 181 -14.26 9.49 -3.82
N TYR A 182 -12.96 9.77 -3.62
CA TYR A 182 -11.89 8.85 -4.00
C TYR A 182 -11.99 7.52 -3.26
N LEU A 183 -12.18 7.56 -1.94
CA LEU A 183 -12.32 6.35 -1.13
C LEU A 183 -13.50 5.49 -1.61
N ALA A 184 -14.63 6.11 -1.96
CA ALA A 184 -15.80 5.42 -2.50
C ALA A 184 -15.51 4.83 -3.89
N ALA A 185 -14.84 5.58 -4.76
CA ALA A 185 -14.50 5.14 -6.13
C ALA A 185 -13.49 3.99 -6.14
N TRP A 186 -12.52 3.99 -5.23
CA TRP A 186 -11.46 2.99 -5.17
C TRP A 186 -11.97 1.54 -5.00
N TRP A 187 -13.09 1.34 -4.30
CA TRP A 187 -13.68 0.01 -4.13
C TRP A 187 -14.05 -0.68 -5.45
N ASN A 188 -14.25 0.09 -6.52
CA ASN A 188 -14.57 -0.45 -7.85
C ASN A 188 -13.35 -1.03 -8.59
N VAL A 189 -12.14 -0.81 -8.09
CA VAL A 189 -10.91 -1.32 -8.71
C VAL A 189 -10.16 -2.31 -7.83
N VAL A 190 -10.70 -2.68 -6.66
CA VAL A 190 -10.06 -3.63 -5.75
C VAL A 190 -9.97 -5.03 -6.38
N ASN A 191 -8.76 -5.54 -6.53
CA ASN A 191 -8.48 -6.88 -7.01
C ASN A 191 -8.57 -7.90 -5.87
N TRP A 192 -9.76 -8.39 -5.59
CA TRP A 192 -10.00 -9.33 -4.50
C TRP A 192 -9.26 -10.66 -4.64
N GLN A 193 -8.90 -11.07 -5.85
CA GLN A 193 -8.09 -12.29 -6.07
C GLN A 193 -6.66 -12.10 -5.57
N GLU A 194 -6.05 -10.95 -5.82
CA GLU A 194 -4.73 -10.62 -5.25
C GLU A 194 -4.81 -10.45 -3.74
N VAL A 195 -5.85 -9.80 -3.22
CA VAL A 195 -6.07 -9.67 -1.77
C VAL A 195 -6.21 -11.04 -1.11
N GLU A 196 -6.93 -11.99 -1.71
CA GLU A 196 -7.02 -13.39 -1.26
C GLU A 196 -5.66 -14.09 -1.30
N ALA A 197 -4.91 -13.94 -2.39
CA ALA A 197 -3.58 -14.54 -2.50
C ALA A 197 -2.63 -14.02 -1.40
N ARG A 198 -2.66 -12.72 -1.14
CA ARG A 198 -1.89 -12.09 -0.07
C ARG A 198 -2.33 -12.57 1.32
N PHE A 199 -3.63 -12.65 1.56
CA PHE A 199 -4.15 -13.18 2.83
C PHE A 199 -3.68 -14.61 3.10
N ASN A 200 -3.68 -15.46 2.09
CA ASN A 200 -3.22 -16.86 2.21
C ASN A 200 -1.69 -16.97 2.36
N ALA A 201 -0.92 -16.02 1.80
CA ALA A 201 0.53 -15.97 1.97
C ALA A 201 0.98 -15.46 3.34
N ALA A 202 0.12 -14.75 4.06
CA ALA A 202 0.38 -14.23 5.40
C ALA A 202 0.47 -15.39 6.41
N LYS A 203 1.63 -15.53 7.07
CA LYS A 203 1.90 -16.55 8.09
C LYS A 203 1.32 -16.17 9.44
#